data_73165f4f303471f07b422ae160abaec3
#
_entry.id   73165f4f303471f07b422ae160abaec3
#
_cell.length_a   1.000
_cell.length_b   1.000
_cell.length_c   1.000
_cell.angle_alpha   90.00
_cell.angle_beta   90.00
_cell.angle_gamma   90.00
#
_symmetry.space_group_name_H-M   'P 1'
#
loop_
_entity.id
_entity.type
_entity.pdbx_description
1 polymer ?
#
loop_
_entity_poly.entity_id
_entity_poly.type
_entity_poly.pdbx_seq_one_letter_code
_entity_poly.pdbx_strand_id
1 'polypeptide(L)'
;MGNKKHGPDGRFISRPFELLSEKECARCKITLPISNFRKDGYKIVNGEEKYCYRSNCYNCTALVQNIRVSKSPRNYMSQIFQNAKCRSKKNKIPFDLSLDEWCEIYHNQNGLCALSGLKMTHQRQTEGIIRRAFSGESNHRFWYNISPDQIEPSKGYTRGNLQFVCTMINTMKMTMSTN
;
A
#
# COMPACT_ATOMS: atom_id res chain seq x y z
N MET A 1 18.57 21.58 8.47
CA MET A 1 19.57 20.55 8.12
C MET A 1 20.13 19.98 9.41
N GLY A 2 19.74 18.77 9.80
CA GLY A 2 20.19 18.15 11.07
C GLY A 2 21.61 17.61 10.92
N ASN A 3 22.54 18.13 11.71
CA ASN A 3 23.93 17.66 11.77
C ASN A 3 23.96 16.19 12.18
N LYS A 4 24.35 15.33 11.26
CA LYS A 4 24.69 13.93 11.52
C LYS A 4 26.02 13.92 12.28
N LYS A 5 26.01 13.57 13.57
CA LYS A 5 27.24 13.43 14.35
C LYS A 5 27.93 12.11 14.00
N HIS A 6 29.16 12.20 13.50
CA HIS A 6 30.05 11.07 13.29
C HIS A 6 31.04 10.98 14.46
N GLY A 7 31.39 9.76 14.88
CA GLY A 7 32.46 9.52 15.83
C GLY A 7 33.82 9.84 15.23
N PRO A 8 34.89 9.88 16.08
CA PRO A 8 36.25 10.15 15.61
C PRO A 8 36.79 9.11 14.62
N ASP A 9 36.14 7.96 14.49
CA ASP A 9 36.41 6.89 13.52
C ASP A 9 35.57 7.01 12.21
N GLY A 10 34.88 8.13 12.03
CA GLY A 10 34.00 8.37 10.86
C GLY A 10 32.69 7.57 10.87
N ARG A 11 32.46 6.73 11.89
CA ARG A 11 31.23 5.93 12.01
C ARG A 11 30.09 6.75 12.60
N PHE A 12 28.88 6.45 12.21
CA PHE A 12 27.68 7.06 12.77
C PHE A 12 27.62 6.80 14.28
N ILE A 13 27.61 7.86 15.10
CA ILE A 13 27.28 7.74 16.53
C ILE A 13 25.78 7.41 16.59
N SER A 14 25.45 6.15 16.80
CA SER A 14 24.10 5.76 17.18
C SER A 14 23.83 6.28 18.60
N ARG A 15 22.71 7.00 18.80
CA ARG A 15 22.27 7.38 20.15
C ARG A 15 22.24 6.15 21.04
N PRO A 16 22.57 6.27 22.34
CA PRO A 16 22.46 5.16 23.27
C PRO A 16 21.04 4.59 23.18
N PHE A 17 20.97 3.27 23.08
CA PHE A 17 19.73 2.56 22.86
C PHE A 17 19.09 2.31 24.23
N GLU A 18 18.26 3.23 24.68
CA GLU A 18 17.32 2.94 25.76
C GLU A 18 16.25 1.98 25.24
N LEU A 19 15.78 1.06 26.07
CA LEU A 19 14.58 0.25 25.83
C LEU A 19 13.38 1.23 25.85
N LEU A 20 13.21 1.95 24.76
CA LEU A 20 12.15 2.94 24.62
C LEU A 20 10.81 2.21 24.59
N SER A 21 10.01 2.37 25.63
CA SER A 21 8.59 2.00 25.63
C SER A 21 7.80 2.88 24.66
N GLU A 22 8.25 4.12 24.45
CA GLU A 22 7.61 5.15 23.65
C GLU A 22 8.60 5.88 22.75
N LYS A 23 8.09 6.49 21.68
CA LYS A 23 8.86 7.27 20.72
C LYS A 23 8.02 8.41 20.13
N GLU A 24 8.64 9.60 19.97
CA GLU A 24 8.03 10.69 19.22
C GLU A 24 8.05 10.39 17.70
N CYS A 25 6.90 10.56 17.05
CA CYS A 25 6.80 10.47 15.60
C CYS A 25 7.36 11.74 14.95
N ALA A 26 8.33 11.60 14.04
CA ALA A 26 8.96 12.74 13.37
C ALA A 26 7.98 13.60 12.55
N ARG A 27 6.85 13.04 12.12
CA ARG A 27 5.85 13.74 11.30
C ARG A 27 4.74 14.41 12.12
N CYS A 28 4.02 13.65 12.96
CA CYS A 28 2.89 14.20 13.72
C CYS A 28 3.30 14.75 15.09
N LYS A 29 4.56 14.58 15.50
CA LYS A 29 5.10 15.07 16.77
C LYS A 29 4.42 14.50 18.02
N ILE A 30 3.65 13.44 17.87
CA ILE A 30 2.98 12.73 18.98
C ILE A 30 3.91 11.65 19.50
N THR A 31 4.11 11.59 20.82
CA THR A 31 4.77 10.47 21.49
C THR A 31 3.80 9.29 21.58
N LEU A 32 4.22 8.15 21.05
CA LEU A 32 3.39 6.95 20.92
C LEU A 32 4.18 5.72 21.40
N PRO A 33 3.48 4.68 21.90
CA PRO A 33 4.11 3.40 22.20
C PRO A 33 4.94 2.90 21.02
N ILE A 34 6.09 2.29 21.29
CA ILE A 34 7.05 1.82 20.27
C ILE A 34 6.40 0.83 19.28
N SER A 35 5.36 0.11 19.70
CA SER A 35 4.55 -0.78 18.86
C SER A 35 3.85 -0.07 17.70
N ASN A 36 3.71 1.26 17.76
CA ASN A 36 3.17 2.10 16.69
C ASN A 36 4.20 2.41 15.58
N PHE A 37 5.43 1.90 15.70
CA PHE A 37 6.49 2.13 14.73
C PHE A 37 6.97 0.81 14.12
N ARG A 38 7.26 0.84 12.82
CA ARG A 38 7.80 -0.33 12.12
C ARG A 38 9.25 -0.55 12.50
N LYS A 39 9.62 -1.79 12.80
CA LYS A 39 11.01 -2.21 12.92
C LYS A 39 11.75 -1.99 11.59
N ASP A 40 12.94 -1.42 11.64
CA ASP A 40 13.76 -1.07 10.47
C ASP A 40 15.12 -1.78 10.48
N GLY A 41 15.20 -2.92 11.13
CA GLY A 41 16.38 -3.71 11.33
C GLY A 41 16.74 -3.85 12.81
N TYR A 42 17.90 -4.45 13.08
CA TYR A 42 18.45 -4.59 14.42
C TYR A 42 19.95 -4.30 14.41
N LYS A 43 20.49 -3.98 15.57
CA LYS A 43 21.93 -3.85 15.82
C LYS A 43 22.29 -4.70 17.03
N ILE A 44 23.49 -5.27 17.03
CA ILE A 44 24.02 -5.95 18.21
C ILE A 44 24.72 -4.89 19.05
N VAL A 45 24.30 -4.72 20.30
CA VAL A 45 24.89 -3.80 21.26
C VAL A 45 25.17 -4.59 22.55
N ASN A 46 26.43 -4.72 22.97
CA ASN A 46 26.86 -5.52 24.11
C ASN A 46 26.39 -6.99 24.06
N GLY A 47 26.38 -7.61 22.86
CA GLY A 47 25.93 -8.99 22.66
C GLY A 47 24.41 -9.19 22.56
N GLU A 48 23.60 -8.15 22.73
CA GLU A 48 22.14 -8.20 22.63
C GLU A 48 21.62 -7.61 21.33
N GLU A 49 20.59 -8.23 20.75
CA GLU A 49 19.88 -7.68 19.59
C GLU A 49 18.97 -6.53 20.01
N LYS A 50 19.24 -5.32 19.49
CA LYS A 50 18.42 -4.14 19.71
C LYS A 50 17.78 -3.68 18.40
N TYR A 51 16.45 -3.62 18.38
CA TYR A 51 15.71 -3.23 17.19
C TYR A 51 15.72 -1.71 16.95
N CYS A 52 15.97 -1.33 15.71
CA CYS A 52 15.78 0.04 15.23
C CYS A 52 14.33 0.21 14.77
N TYR A 53 13.78 1.41 14.94
CA TYR A 53 12.41 1.72 14.53
C TYR A 53 12.39 2.93 13.61
N ARG A 54 11.50 2.92 12.63
CA ARG A 54 11.31 4.05 11.71
C ARG A 54 10.96 5.32 12.45
N SER A 55 11.30 6.47 11.86
CA SER A 55 11.03 7.79 12.44
C SER A 55 9.55 8.15 12.46
N ASN A 56 8.76 7.66 11.50
CA ASN A 56 7.33 7.91 11.40
C ASN A 56 6.53 6.74 11.95
N CYS A 57 5.46 7.02 12.70
CA CYS A 57 4.49 6.02 13.12
C CYS A 57 3.76 5.39 11.92
N TYR A 58 3.09 4.26 12.13
CA TYR A 58 2.35 3.55 11.07
C TYR A 58 1.32 4.43 10.38
N ASN A 59 0.55 5.25 11.13
CA ASN A 59 -0.44 6.13 10.55
C ASN A 59 0.20 7.16 9.61
N CYS A 60 1.24 7.85 10.05
CA CYS A 60 1.95 8.83 9.23
C CYS A 60 2.60 8.20 8.00
N THR A 61 3.15 6.99 8.13
CA THR A 61 3.70 6.25 6.99
C THR A 61 2.62 5.90 5.97
N ALA A 62 1.46 5.45 6.43
CA ALA A 62 0.32 5.14 5.56
C ALA A 62 -0.24 6.39 4.87
N LEU A 63 -0.35 7.52 5.58
CA LEU A 63 -0.78 8.80 5.00
C LEU A 63 0.15 9.28 3.88
N VAL A 64 1.48 9.22 4.10
CA VAL A 64 2.47 9.56 3.06
C VAL A 64 2.31 8.67 1.83
N GLN A 65 2.16 7.37 2.03
CA GLN A 65 1.95 6.41 0.94
C GLN A 65 0.64 6.71 0.19
N ASN A 66 -0.44 6.97 0.90
CA ASN A 66 -1.73 7.29 0.30
C ASN A 66 -1.68 8.58 -0.53
N ILE A 67 -1.03 9.63 -0.01
CA ILE A 67 -0.81 10.88 -0.75
C ILE A 67 -0.03 10.60 -2.05
N ARG A 68 1.04 9.80 -1.98
CA ARG A 68 1.83 9.44 -3.16
C ARG A 68 1.01 8.68 -4.20
N VAL A 69 0.23 7.71 -3.74
CA VAL A 69 -0.59 6.85 -4.62
C VAL A 69 -1.71 7.64 -5.28
N SER A 70 -2.34 8.58 -4.56
CA SER A 70 -3.45 9.39 -5.09
C SER A 70 -3.01 10.50 -6.07
N LYS A 71 -1.70 10.75 -6.23
CA LYS A 71 -1.21 11.82 -7.12
C LYS A 71 -1.55 11.61 -8.60
N SER A 72 -1.64 10.37 -9.05
CA SER A 72 -1.96 10.06 -10.44
C SER A 72 -2.57 8.66 -10.59
N PRO A 73 -3.36 8.41 -11.65
CA PRO A 73 -3.85 7.07 -11.97
C PRO A 73 -2.71 6.06 -12.07
N ARG A 74 -1.58 6.40 -12.71
CA ARG A 74 -0.43 5.50 -12.87
C ARG A 74 0.16 5.06 -11.53
N ASN A 75 0.28 5.97 -10.55
CA ASN A 75 0.77 5.62 -9.22
C ASN A 75 -0.20 4.64 -8.52
N TYR A 76 -1.49 4.89 -8.66
CA TYR A 76 -2.53 4.01 -8.12
C TYR A 76 -2.48 2.64 -8.81
N MET A 77 -2.39 2.61 -10.14
CA MET A 77 -2.28 1.38 -10.94
C MET A 77 -1.06 0.56 -10.54
N SER A 78 0.10 1.19 -10.38
CA SER A 78 1.32 0.52 -9.90
C SER A 78 1.11 -0.14 -8.53
N GLN A 79 0.42 0.52 -7.61
CA GLN A 79 0.15 -0.04 -6.28
C GLN A 79 -0.80 -1.25 -6.34
N ILE A 80 -1.90 -1.15 -7.09
CA ILE A 80 -2.85 -2.26 -7.19
C ILE A 80 -2.28 -3.43 -8.01
N PHE A 81 -1.41 -3.17 -8.98
CA PHE A 81 -0.63 -4.18 -9.70
C PHE A 81 0.24 -4.99 -8.76
N GLN A 82 1.05 -4.32 -7.92
CA GLN A 82 1.90 -5.01 -6.94
C GLN A 82 1.07 -5.84 -5.95
N ASN A 83 -0.05 -5.29 -5.49
CA ASN A 83 -0.96 -6.01 -4.60
C ASN A 83 -1.56 -7.26 -5.27
N ALA A 84 -1.97 -7.16 -6.54
CA ALA A 84 -2.48 -8.29 -7.32
C ALA A 84 -1.40 -9.36 -7.52
N LYS A 85 -0.18 -8.95 -7.93
CA LYS A 85 0.97 -9.85 -8.12
C LYS A 85 1.35 -10.59 -6.83
N CYS A 86 1.38 -9.90 -5.69
CA CYS A 86 1.62 -10.55 -4.39
C CYS A 86 0.53 -11.56 -4.02
N ARG A 87 -0.75 -11.22 -4.24
CA ARG A 87 -1.87 -12.13 -3.98
C ARG A 87 -1.82 -13.35 -4.90
N SER A 88 -1.54 -13.14 -6.19
CA SER A 88 -1.44 -14.23 -7.17
C SER A 88 -0.34 -15.21 -6.78
N LYS A 89 0.83 -14.70 -6.40
CA LYS A 89 1.93 -15.55 -5.91
C LYS A 89 1.54 -16.35 -4.67
N LYS A 90 0.88 -15.69 -3.69
CA LYS A 90 0.43 -16.36 -2.45
C LYS A 90 -0.61 -17.44 -2.72
N ASN A 91 -1.55 -17.17 -3.61
CA ASN A 91 -2.70 -18.03 -3.89
C ASN A 91 -2.46 -18.96 -5.10
N LYS A 92 -1.25 -18.97 -5.69
CA LYS A 92 -0.87 -19.73 -6.87
C LYS A 92 -1.80 -19.48 -8.08
N ILE A 93 -2.25 -18.23 -8.24
CA ILE A 93 -3.08 -17.79 -9.37
C ILE A 93 -2.16 -17.32 -10.51
N PRO A 94 -2.41 -17.68 -11.77
CA PRO A 94 -1.64 -17.20 -12.92
C PRO A 94 -1.55 -15.67 -12.97
N PHE A 95 -0.36 -15.15 -13.31
CA PHE A 95 -0.10 -13.72 -13.44
C PHE A 95 1.02 -13.51 -14.46
N ASP A 96 0.70 -13.10 -15.67
CA ASP A 96 1.64 -12.95 -16.80
C ASP A 96 1.72 -11.53 -17.38
N LEU A 97 1.06 -10.54 -16.73
CA LEU A 97 1.03 -9.16 -17.20
C LEU A 97 2.22 -8.34 -16.68
N SER A 98 2.75 -7.49 -17.54
CA SER A 98 3.62 -6.37 -17.16
C SER A 98 2.80 -5.18 -16.62
N LEU A 99 3.47 -4.23 -15.95
CA LEU A 99 2.80 -3.00 -15.48
C LEU A 99 2.31 -2.13 -16.64
N ASP A 100 3.02 -2.13 -17.77
CA ASP A 100 2.64 -1.32 -18.92
C ASP A 100 1.40 -1.88 -19.61
N GLU A 101 1.31 -3.20 -19.81
CA GLU A 101 0.09 -3.87 -20.30
C GLU A 101 -1.10 -3.65 -19.36
N TRP A 102 -0.85 -3.70 -18.05
CA TRP A 102 -1.85 -3.38 -17.03
C TRP A 102 -2.40 -1.96 -17.16
N CYS A 103 -1.52 -0.98 -17.39
CA CYS A 103 -1.91 0.40 -17.61
C CYS A 103 -2.60 0.59 -18.97
N GLU A 104 -2.16 -0.10 -20.00
CA GLU A 104 -2.76 -0.05 -21.34
C GLU A 104 -4.22 -0.51 -21.33
N ILE A 105 -4.53 -1.62 -20.65
CA ILE A 105 -5.92 -2.09 -20.50
C ILE A 105 -6.80 -1.01 -19.87
N TYR A 106 -6.32 -0.32 -18.83
CA TYR A 106 -7.06 0.79 -18.22
C TYR A 106 -7.26 1.96 -19.17
N HIS A 107 -6.25 2.31 -19.97
CA HIS A 107 -6.33 3.38 -20.96
C HIS A 107 -7.32 3.05 -22.07
N ASN A 108 -7.32 1.80 -22.54
CA ASN A 108 -8.26 1.33 -23.58
C ASN A 108 -9.72 1.34 -23.09
N GLN A 109 -9.95 1.25 -21.77
CA GLN A 109 -11.26 1.44 -21.15
C GLN A 109 -11.62 2.93 -20.94
N ASN A 110 -10.77 3.90 -21.34
CA ASN A 110 -10.96 5.34 -21.13
C ASN A 110 -11.22 5.72 -19.65
N GLY A 111 -10.74 4.92 -18.71
CA GLY A 111 -10.96 5.11 -17.27
C GLY A 111 -12.40 4.80 -16.82
N LEU A 112 -13.17 4.12 -17.65
CA LEU A 112 -14.54 3.68 -17.35
C LEU A 112 -14.56 2.24 -16.84
N CYS A 113 -15.48 1.95 -15.94
CA CYS A 113 -15.72 0.61 -15.43
C CYS A 113 -16.24 -0.30 -16.57
N ALA A 114 -15.59 -1.43 -16.81
CA ALA A 114 -15.93 -2.35 -17.89
C ALA A 114 -17.38 -2.88 -17.82
N LEU A 115 -17.94 -3.00 -16.61
CA LEU A 115 -19.26 -3.58 -16.41
C LEU A 115 -20.39 -2.55 -16.25
N SER A 116 -20.10 -1.37 -15.73
CA SER A 116 -21.15 -0.36 -15.45
C SER A 116 -21.00 0.92 -16.25
N GLY A 117 -19.90 1.12 -16.98
CA GLY A 117 -19.62 2.37 -17.69
C GLY A 117 -19.33 3.58 -16.79
N LEU A 118 -19.36 3.41 -15.45
CA LEU A 118 -19.11 4.51 -14.53
C LEU A 118 -17.63 4.93 -14.55
N LYS A 119 -17.38 6.23 -14.40
CA LYS A 119 -16.03 6.78 -14.31
C LYS A 119 -15.36 6.31 -13.01
N MET A 120 -14.21 5.68 -13.16
CA MET A 120 -13.43 5.20 -12.03
C MET A 120 -12.54 6.30 -11.43
N THR A 121 -12.30 6.20 -10.12
CA THR A 121 -11.46 7.09 -9.34
C THR A 121 -10.24 6.36 -8.77
N HIS A 122 -9.27 7.10 -8.22
CA HIS A 122 -8.05 6.55 -7.60
C HIS A 122 -7.75 7.22 -6.26
N GLN A 123 -8.78 7.49 -5.50
CA GLN A 123 -8.68 8.21 -4.24
C GLN A 123 -8.21 7.32 -3.09
N ARG A 124 -7.52 7.92 -2.12
CA ARG A 124 -7.11 7.31 -0.86
C ARG A 124 -7.36 8.28 0.29
N GLN A 125 -7.52 7.77 1.49
CA GLN A 125 -7.58 8.63 2.67
C GLN A 125 -6.22 9.31 2.87
N THR A 126 -6.20 10.63 2.90
CA THR A 126 -4.98 11.46 3.01
C THR A 126 -4.90 12.25 4.31
N GLU A 127 -5.94 12.16 5.15
CA GLU A 127 -6.07 12.89 6.41
C GLU A 127 -6.59 11.99 7.53
N GLY A 128 -6.34 12.40 8.77
CA GLY A 128 -6.82 11.72 9.96
C GLY A 128 -6.13 10.38 10.24
N ILE A 129 -6.82 9.49 10.95
CA ILE A 129 -6.33 8.15 11.27
C ILE A 129 -6.72 7.20 10.15
N ILE A 130 -5.71 6.55 9.55
CA ILE A 130 -5.94 5.47 8.59
C ILE A 130 -6.48 4.25 9.34
N ARG A 131 -7.75 3.96 9.16
CA ARG A 131 -8.35 2.73 9.68
C ARG A 131 -7.94 1.55 8.80
N ARG A 132 -7.44 0.48 9.41
CA ARG A 132 -7.15 -0.75 8.68
C ARG A 132 -8.45 -1.43 8.28
N ALA A 133 -8.47 -2.08 7.13
CA ALA A 133 -9.64 -2.74 6.55
C ALA A 133 -10.30 -3.80 7.47
N PHE A 134 -9.64 -4.19 8.56
CA PHE A 134 -10.12 -5.19 9.54
C PHE A 134 -11.04 -4.62 10.64
N SER A 135 -11.29 -3.31 10.68
CA SER A 135 -12.14 -2.71 11.71
C SER A 135 -13.65 -2.84 11.44
N GLY A 136 -14.07 -3.59 10.40
CA GLY A 136 -15.48 -3.76 10.06
C GLY A 136 -16.18 -2.51 9.50
N GLU A 137 -15.56 -1.35 9.62
CA GLU A 137 -16.06 -0.12 9.01
C GLU A 137 -15.59 -0.06 7.56
N SER A 138 -16.48 -0.40 6.64
CA SER A 138 -16.22 -0.30 5.21
C SER A 138 -15.92 1.15 4.84
N ASN A 139 -14.79 1.39 4.18
CA ASN A 139 -14.45 2.70 3.61
C ASN A 139 -15.35 2.99 2.39
N HIS A 140 -16.64 3.23 2.60
CA HIS A 140 -17.62 3.55 1.55
C HIS A 140 -17.21 4.72 0.66
N ARG A 141 -16.21 5.52 1.06
CA ARG A 141 -15.69 6.67 0.31
C ARG A 141 -15.05 6.33 -1.02
N PHE A 142 -14.69 5.07 -1.25
CA PHE A 142 -13.87 4.67 -2.40
C PHE A 142 -14.54 3.61 -3.29
N TRP A 143 -15.86 3.56 -3.29
CA TRP A 143 -16.65 2.63 -4.09
C TRP A 143 -16.37 2.71 -5.60
N TYR A 144 -16.05 3.90 -6.09
CA TYR A 144 -15.73 4.13 -7.50
C TYR A 144 -14.26 3.94 -7.86
N ASN A 145 -13.41 3.55 -6.90
CA ASN A 145 -11.99 3.34 -7.18
C ASN A 145 -11.77 2.18 -8.14
N ILE A 146 -10.70 2.31 -8.92
CA ILE A 146 -10.21 1.30 -9.85
C ILE A 146 -9.94 0.01 -9.07
N SER A 147 -10.53 -1.09 -9.51
CA SER A 147 -10.29 -2.43 -8.98
C SER A 147 -10.03 -3.40 -10.13
N PRO A 148 -8.94 -4.19 -10.08
CA PRO A 148 -8.70 -5.22 -11.08
C PRO A 148 -9.67 -6.38 -10.87
N ASP A 149 -10.27 -6.82 -11.94
CA ASP A 149 -11.23 -7.91 -11.98
C ASP A 149 -10.80 -8.95 -13.03
N GLN A 150 -10.92 -10.20 -12.68
CA GLN A 150 -10.73 -11.32 -13.58
C GLN A 150 -12.05 -11.63 -14.27
N ILE A 151 -12.08 -11.57 -15.61
CA ILE A 151 -13.27 -11.93 -16.38
C ILE A 151 -13.72 -13.32 -15.99
N GLU A 152 -12.78 -14.25 -16.00
CA GLU A 152 -12.94 -15.62 -15.52
C GLU A 152 -11.93 -15.87 -14.37
N PRO A 153 -12.41 -16.09 -13.14
CA PRO A 153 -11.52 -16.20 -11.96
C PRO A 153 -10.46 -17.30 -12.06
N SER A 154 -10.77 -18.41 -12.73
CA SER A 154 -9.85 -19.55 -12.87
C SER A 154 -8.60 -19.24 -13.72
N LYS A 155 -8.70 -18.29 -14.64
CA LYS A 155 -7.63 -17.92 -15.58
C LYS A 155 -6.62 -16.92 -14.99
N GLY A 156 -6.90 -16.35 -13.83
CA GLY A 156 -5.99 -15.39 -13.18
C GLY A 156 -5.89 -14.04 -13.89
N TYR A 157 -4.79 -13.31 -13.63
CA TYR A 157 -4.51 -12.02 -14.26
C TYR A 157 -3.63 -12.23 -15.49
N THR A 158 -4.27 -12.66 -16.56
CA THR A 158 -3.61 -12.98 -17.82
C THR A 158 -4.10 -12.06 -18.93
N ARG A 159 -3.37 -12.03 -20.04
CA ARG A 159 -3.76 -11.24 -21.22
C ARG A 159 -5.14 -11.69 -21.73
N GLY A 160 -6.04 -10.73 -21.93
CA GLY A 160 -7.43 -11.00 -22.33
C GLY A 160 -8.37 -11.43 -21.20
N ASN A 161 -7.86 -11.62 -19.96
CA ASN A 161 -8.68 -11.98 -18.79
C ASN A 161 -8.70 -10.93 -17.69
N LEU A 162 -8.06 -9.78 -17.90
CA LEU A 162 -8.10 -8.64 -16.98
C LEU A 162 -9.05 -7.57 -17.51
N GLN A 163 -9.88 -7.06 -16.65
CA GLN A 163 -10.63 -5.81 -16.84
C GLN A 163 -10.56 -4.95 -15.57
N PHE A 164 -10.84 -3.66 -15.70
CA PHE A 164 -10.95 -2.77 -14.54
C PHE A 164 -12.40 -2.40 -14.32
N VAL A 165 -12.82 -2.48 -13.07
CA VAL A 165 -14.18 -2.18 -12.64
C VAL A 165 -14.14 -1.29 -11.40
N CYS A 166 -15.27 -0.65 -11.07
CA CYS A 166 -15.40 0.03 -9.77
C CYS A 166 -15.29 -0.99 -8.62
N THR A 167 -14.68 -0.60 -7.51
CA THR A 167 -14.55 -1.45 -6.31
C THR A 167 -15.91 -2.00 -5.87
N MET A 168 -16.96 -1.18 -5.92
CA MET A 168 -18.34 -1.61 -5.62
C MET A 168 -18.77 -2.78 -6.50
N ILE A 169 -18.60 -2.65 -7.83
CA ILE A 169 -18.98 -3.68 -8.80
C ILE A 169 -18.17 -4.98 -8.57
N ASN A 170 -16.86 -4.84 -8.35
CA ASN A 170 -16.02 -6.01 -8.05
C ASN A 170 -16.43 -6.72 -6.75
N THR A 171 -16.84 -5.96 -5.74
CA THR A 171 -17.35 -6.52 -4.49
C THR A 171 -18.67 -7.25 -4.69
N MET A 172 -19.57 -6.71 -5.51
CA MET A 172 -20.86 -7.35 -5.82
C MET A 172 -20.70 -8.61 -6.70
N LYS A 173 -19.77 -8.56 -7.66
CA LYS A 173 -19.46 -9.70 -8.54
C LYS A 173 -18.88 -10.88 -7.79
N MET A 174 -18.05 -10.64 -6.77
CA MET A 174 -17.33 -11.67 -6.00
C MET A 174 -16.51 -12.61 -6.92
N THR A 175 -16.89 -13.89 -7.00
CA THR A 175 -16.22 -14.93 -7.80
C THR A 175 -17.00 -15.32 -9.06
N MET A 176 -18.06 -14.59 -9.40
CA MET A 176 -18.84 -14.87 -10.62
C MET A 176 -18.04 -14.52 -11.88
N SER A 177 -18.15 -15.36 -12.91
CA SER A 177 -17.67 -15.04 -14.26
C SER A 177 -18.52 -13.93 -14.88
N THR A 178 -17.94 -13.18 -15.82
CA THR A 178 -18.66 -12.15 -16.63
C THR A 178 -18.83 -12.59 -18.09
N ASN A 179 -18.62 -13.88 -18.36
CA ASN A 179 -18.95 -14.48 -19.66
C ASN A 179 -20.43 -14.80 -19.73
#